data_25a7f0ae1b3c71ae29371f8692e69d90
#
_entry.id   25a7f0ae1b3c71ae29371f8692e69d90
#
_cell.length_a   1.000
_cell.length_b   1.000
_cell.length_c   1.000
_cell.angle_alpha   90.00
_cell.angle_beta   90.00
_cell.angle_gamma   90.00
#
_symmetry.space_group_name_H-M   'P 1'
#
loop_
_entity.id
_entity.type
_entity.pdbx_description
1 polymer ?
#
loop_
_entity_poly.entity_id
_entity_poly.type
_entity_poly.pdbx_seq_one_letter_code
_entity_poly.pdbx_strand_id
1 'polypeptide(L)'
;AGQSAPRGSDLLNGGLPCYATYRCADGRYMAVGALEGKFWKICCTALERPEWIRRQWDAGLRGDMAALFATRPRDDWAALFAAVDCCVTPVLSPEEALENEQIIARKMVLHDRSLAQFAPPLKLSGHDFAIRQPAPKAGEHNAHILCAAGYSEDEIAALVAAGVV
;
A
#
# COMPACT_ATOMS: atom_id res chain seq x y z
N ALA A 1 -0.30 -27.95 -16.92
CA ALA A 1 -0.32 -26.57 -16.49
C ALA A 1 -1.78 -26.11 -16.46
N GLY A 2 -2.31 -25.77 -15.27
CA GLY A 2 -3.67 -25.29 -15.13
C GLY A 2 -3.86 -23.89 -15.73
N GLN A 3 -5.05 -23.56 -16.16
CA GLN A 3 -5.41 -22.21 -16.54
C GLN A 3 -5.40 -21.33 -15.28
N SER A 4 -4.82 -20.13 -15.36
CA SER A 4 -4.93 -19.15 -14.28
C SER A 4 -6.37 -18.64 -14.17
N ALA A 5 -6.85 -18.45 -12.95
CA ALA A 5 -8.18 -17.88 -12.73
C ALA A 5 -8.26 -16.45 -13.29
N PRO A 6 -9.43 -16.03 -13.81
CA PRO A 6 -9.65 -14.65 -14.21
C PRO A 6 -9.38 -13.68 -13.05
N ARG A 7 -9.00 -12.43 -13.35
CA ARG A 7 -8.77 -11.41 -12.35
C ARG A 7 -10.00 -11.21 -11.46
N GLY A 8 -9.82 -11.20 -10.14
CA GLY A 8 -10.90 -10.99 -9.17
C GLY A 8 -11.79 -12.21 -8.91
N SER A 9 -11.40 -13.41 -9.36
CA SER A 9 -12.21 -14.62 -9.23
C SER A 9 -11.57 -15.73 -8.41
N ASP A 10 -10.34 -15.56 -7.94
CA ASP A 10 -9.61 -16.56 -7.16
C ASP A 10 -9.59 -16.21 -5.68
N LEU A 11 -9.17 -17.17 -4.85
CA LEU A 11 -9.15 -17.12 -3.39
C LEU A 11 -8.53 -15.82 -2.83
N LEU A 12 -7.36 -15.43 -3.32
CA LEU A 12 -6.59 -14.28 -2.81
C LEU A 12 -6.61 -13.06 -3.73
N ASN A 13 -7.49 -13.03 -4.71
CA ASN A 13 -7.60 -11.88 -5.61
C ASN A 13 -9.01 -11.29 -5.73
N GLY A 14 -9.86 -11.56 -4.73
CA GLY A 14 -11.20 -10.97 -4.63
C GLY A 14 -12.35 -11.91 -4.99
N GLY A 15 -12.11 -13.20 -5.19
CA GLY A 15 -13.15 -14.20 -5.51
C GLY A 15 -14.09 -14.53 -4.35
N LEU A 16 -13.65 -14.32 -3.10
CA LEU A 16 -14.38 -14.69 -1.89
C LEU A 16 -14.81 -13.48 -1.05
N PRO A 17 -15.92 -13.57 -0.32
CA PRO A 17 -16.40 -12.47 0.53
C PRO A 17 -15.43 -12.11 1.65
N CYS A 18 -14.68 -13.07 2.19
CA CYS A 18 -13.73 -12.85 3.27
C CYS A 18 -12.37 -12.27 2.80
N TYR A 19 -12.13 -12.19 1.50
CA TYR A 19 -10.87 -11.67 0.94
C TYR A 19 -11.11 -10.85 -0.31
N ALA A 20 -11.58 -9.62 -0.13
CA ALA A 20 -11.93 -8.71 -1.22
C ALA A 20 -11.92 -7.25 -0.75
N THR A 21 -11.98 -6.32 -1.72
CA THR A 21 -12.26 -4.91 -1.44
C THR A 21 -13.71 -4.59 -1.74
N TYR A 22 -14.31 -3.71 -0.91
CA TYR A 22 -15.70 -3.31 -1.04
C TYR A 22 -15.81 -1.80 -1.12
N ARG A 23 -16.57 -1.31 -2.10
CA ARG A 23 -16.82 0.11 -2.30
C ARG A 23 -17.83 0.61 -1.28
N CYS A 24 -17.53 1.74 -0.63
CA CYS A 24 -18.37 2.42 0.34
C CYS A 24 -19.27 3.48 -0.33
N ALA A 25 -20.21 4.04 0.43
CA ALA A 25 -21.16 5.04 -0.05
C ALA A 25 -20.48 6.29 -0.64
N ASP A 26 -19.33 6.68 -0.11
CA ASP A 26 -18.53 7.83 -0.55
C ASP A 26 -17.59 7.52 -1.74
N GLY A 27 -17.67 6.32 -2.30
CA GLY A 27 -16.85 5.88 -3.43
C GLY A 27 -15.45 5.38 -3.05
N ARG A 28 -15.02 5.53 -1.79
CA ARG A 28 -13.79 4.94 -1.24
C ARG A 28 -13.99 3.47 -0.91
N TYR A 29 -12.96 2.78 -0.42
CA TYR A 29 -12.99 1.32 -0.27
C TYR A 29 -12.55 0.87 1.12
N MET A 30 -13.16 -0.25 1.58
CA MET A 30 -12.65 -1.08 2.66
C MET A 30 -12.01 -2.34 2.09
N ALA A 31 -10.90 -2.78 2.69
CA ALA A 31 -10.28 -4.06 2.40
C ALA A 31 -10.66 -5.06 3.50
N VAL A 32 -11.21 -6.19 3.11
CA VAL A 32 -11.52 -7.33 3.99
C VAL A 32 -10.50 -8.42 3.72
N GLY A 33 -9.71 -8.78 4.74
CA GLY A 33 -8.71 -9.84 4.73
C GLY A 33 -8.97 -10.91 5.80
N ALA A 34 -10.23 -11.15 6.14
CA ALA A 34 -10.67 -12.06 7.21
C ALA A 34 -10.65 -13.53 6.77
N LEU A 35 -9.49 -13.99 6.30
CA LEU A 35 -9.33 -15.34 5.72
C LEU A 35 -9.42 -16.45 6.77
N GLU A 36 -8.92 -16.22 7.99
CA GLU A 36 -9.05 -17.17 9.09
C GLU A 36 -10.45 -17.13 9.71
N GLY A 37 -11.03 -18.28 9.99
CA GLY A 37 -12.41 -18.39 10.48
C GLY A 37 -12.70 -17.57 11.74
N LYS A 38 -11.69 -17.36 12.61
CA LYS A 38 -11.83 -16.52 13.80
C LYS A 38 -12.07 -15.05 13.43
N PHE A 39 -11.30 -14.51 12.48
CA PHE A 39 -11.44 -13.12 12.01
C PHE A 39 -12.73 -12.93 11.20
N TRP A 40 -13.09 -13.90 10.37
CA TRP A 40 -14.37 -13.88 9.67
C TRP A 40 -15.57 -13.86 10.62
N LYS A 41 -15.54 -14.68 11.70
CA LYS A 41 -16.58 -14.67 12.72
C LYS A 41 -16.70 -13.29 13.40
N ILE A 42 -15.57 -12.67 13.78
CA ILE A 42 -15.54 -11.34 14.39
C ILE A 42 -16.09 -10.29 13.39
N CYS A 43 -15.64 -10.34 12.14
CA CYS A 43 -16.11 -9.46 11.07
C CYS A 43 -17.64 -9.55 10.90
N CYS A 44 -18.19 -10.76 10.75
CA CYS A 44 -19.63 -10.95 10.62
C CYS A 44 -20.42 -10.46 11.85
N THR A 45 -19.86 -10.65 13.03
CA THR A 45 -20.46 -10.16 14.29
C THR A 45 -20.49 -8.63 14.33
N ALA A 46 -19.37 -7.97 13.96
CA ALA A 46 -19.28 -6.50 13.89
C ALA A 46 -20.22 -5.92 12.83
N LEU A 47 -20.44 -6.63 11.73
CA LEU A 47 -21.41 -6.27 10.69
C LEU A 47 -22.87 -6.54 11.08
N GLU A 48 -23.13 -7.15 12.25
CA GLU A 48 -24.45 -7.60 12.69
C GLU A 48 -25.11 -8.59 11.72
N ARG A 49 -24.26 -9.50 11.17
CA ARG A 49 -24.66 -10.53 10.20
C ARG A 49 -24.11 -11.93 10.62
N PRO A 50 -24.50 -12.43 11.79
CA PRO A 50 -24.00 -13.72 12.29
C PRO A 50 -24.34 -14.89 11.36
N GLU A 51 -25.40 -14.78 10.58
CA GLU A 51 -25.80 -15.78 9.57
C GLU A 51 -24.76 -15.96 8.45
N TRP A 52 -23.91 -14.97 8.22
CA TRP A 52 -22.84 -15.03 7.19
C TRP A 52 -21.61 -15.83 7.65
N ILE A 53 -21.47 -16.16 8.93
CA ILE A 53 -20.33 -16.90 9.45
C ILE A 53 -20.11 -18.21 8.69
N ARG A 54 -21.21 -18.92 8.35
CA ARG A 54 -21.16 -20.20 7.63
C ARG A 54 -20.97 -20.04 6.12
N ARG A 55 -21.00 -18.80 5.61
CA ARG A 55 -20.90 -18.47 4.19
C ARG A 55 -19.55 -17.89 3.78
N GLN A 56 -18.50 -18.11 4.58
CA GLN A 56 -17.15 -17.55 4.35
C GLN A 56 -16.61 -17.85 2.95
N TRP A 57 -16.89 -19.04 2.45
CA TRP A 57 -16.39 -19.54 1.16
C TRP A 57 -17.43 -19.47 0.03
N ASP A 58 -18.57 -18.87 0.29
CA ASP A 58 -19.65 -18.69 -0.67
C ASP A 58 -19.44 -17.42 -1.47
N ALA A 59 -18.95 -17.54 -2.71
CA ALA A 59 -18.75 -16.40 -3.61
C ALA A 59 -20.05 -15.59 -3.86
N GLY A 60 -21.23 -16.23 -3.75
CA GLY A 60 -22.53 -15.55 -3.87
C GLY A 60 -22.77 -14.49 -2.80
N LEU A 61 -22.10 -14.58 -1.63
CA LEU A 61 -22.22 -13.61 -0.56
C LEU A 61 -21.57 -12.25 -0.90
N ARG A 62 -20.67 -12.19 -1.91
CA ARG A 62 -19.98 -10.95 -2.29
C ARG A 62 -20.93 -9.81 -2.64
N GLY A 63 -22.05 -10.11 -3.31
CA GLY A 63 -23.08 -9.13 -3.66
C GLY A 63 -23.72 -8.50 -2.42
N ASP A 64 -24.08 -9.32 -1.43
CA ASP A 64 -24.66 -8.86 -0.16
C ASP A 64 -23.66 -8.03 0.64
N MET A 65 -22.39 -8.45 0.69
CA MET A 65 -21.29 -7.69 1.30
C MET A 65 -21.13 -6.32 0.63
N ALA A 66 -21.08 -6.29 -0.69
CA ALA A 66 -20.95 -5.06 -1.46
C ALA A 66 -22.12 -4.11 -1.20
N ALA A 67 -23.34 -4.62 -1.18
CA ALA A 67 -24.53 -3.84 -0.86
C ALA A 67 -24.48 -3.26 0.56
N LEU A 68 -23.99 -4.04 1.54
CA LEU A 68 -23.87 -3.57 2.92
C LEU A 68 -22.80 -2.48 3.04
N PHE A 69 -21.59 -2.68 2.47
CA PHE A 69 -20.53 -1.66 2.52
C PHE A 69 -20.93 -0.35 1.81
N ALA A 70 -21.75 -0.42 0.78
CA ALA A 70 -22.28 0.75 0.07
C ALA A 70 -23.26 1.59 0.90
N THR A 71 -23.69 1.15 2.11
CA THR A 71 -24.64 1.88 2.95
C THR A 71 -24.04 3.00 3.80
N ARG A 72 -22.71 3.00 4.00
CA ARG A 72 -22.01 3.99 4.85
C ARG A 72 -20.72 4.48 4.18
N PRO A 73 -20.23 5.68 4.52
CA PRO A 73 -18.89 6.14 4.13
C PRO A 73 -17.79 5.23 4.67
N ARG A 74 -16.62 5.23 4.01
CA ARG A 74 -15.44 4.44 4.41
C ARG A 74 -15.02 4.70 5.86
N ASP A 75 -15.04 5.95 6.29
CA ASP A 75 -14.51 6.31 7.60
C ASP A 75 -15.43 5.86 8.74
N ASP A 76 -16.76 5.76 8.50
CA ASP A 76 -17.69 5.16 9.44
C ASP A 76 -17.43 3.66 9.62
N TRP A 77 -17.14 2.95 8.51
CA TRP A 77 -16.71 1.56 8.56
C TRP A 77 -15.36 1.40 9.24
N ALA A 78 -14.41 2.27 8.95
CA ALA A 78 -13.09 2.26 9.59
C ALA A 78 -13.21 2.43 11.11
N ALA A 79 -14.05 3.34 11.59
CA ALA A 79 -14.31 3.54 13.02
C ALA A 79 -14.93 2.28 13.68
N LEU A 80 -15.91 1.63 13.01
CA LEU A 80 -16.49 0.38 13.49
C LEU A 80 -15.42 -0.71 13.65
N PHE A 81 -14.58 -0.89 12.64
CA PHE A 81 -13.59 -1.97 12.62
C PHE A 81 -12.33 -1.67 13.43
N ALA A 82 -12.03 -0.42 13.76
CA ALA A 82 -10.93 -0.06 14.64
C ALA A 82 -11.08 -0.63 16.07
N ALA A 83 -12.31 -0.91 16.48
CA ALA A 83 -12.61 -1.47 17.81
C ALA A 83 -12.45 -3.00 17.89
N VAL A 84 -12.24 -3.69 16.75
CA VAL A 84 -12.23 -5.15 16.69
C VAL A 84 -11.07 -5.67 15.81
N ASP A 85 -10.46 -6.76 16.20
CA ASP A 85 -9.36 -7.40 15.45
C ASP A 85 -9.93 -8.44 14.48
N CYS A 86 -10.24 -8.02 13.26
CA CYS A 86 -10.82 -8.89 12.24
C CYS A 86 -10.23 -8.73 10.84
N CYS A 87 -9.06 -8.13 10.71
CA CYS A 87 -8.37 -7.92 9.42
C CYS A 87 -9.22 -7.15 8.40
N VAL A 88 -9.95 -6.14 8.85
CA VAL A 88 -10.72 -5.22 7.99
C VAL A 88 -10.20 -3.81 8.19
N THR A 89 -9.72 -3.19 7.10
CA THR A 89 -9.08 -1.88 7.16
C THR A 89 -9.52 -0.98 6.00
N PRO A 90 -9.46 0.35 6.16
CA PRO A 90 -9.69 1.25 5.03
C PRO A 90 -8.58 1.13 3.98
N VAL A 91 -8.94 1.26 2.70
CA VAL A 91 -7.98 1.48 1.63
C VAL A 91 -7.64 2.97 1.60
N LEU A 92 -6.39 3.29 1.85
CA LEU A 92 -5.89 4.66 1.94
C LEU A 92 -5.38 5.14 0.57
N SER A 93 -5.51 6.44 0.28
CA SER A 93 -4.75 7.07 -0.79
C SER A 93 -3.26 7.16 -0.42
N PRO A 94 -2.34 7.41 -1.37
CA PRO A 94 -0.94 7.65 -1.04
C PRO A 94 -0.75 8.78 -0.02
N GLU A 95 -1.51 9.87 -0.15
CA GLU A 95 -1.47 11.02 0.75
C GLU A 95 -1.94 10.63 2.17
N GLU A 96 -3.07 9.95 2.28
CA GLU A 96 -3.58 9.42 3.55
C GLU A 96 -2.60 8.43 4.20
N ALA A 97 -1.93 7.61 3.39
CA ALA A 97 -0.94 6.66 3.88
C ALA A 97 0.30 7.34 4.47
N LEU A 98 0.75 8.47 3.88
CA LEU A 98 1.87 9.25 4.42
C LEU A 98 1.59 9.83 5.80
N GLU A 99 0.32 10.09 6.12
CA GLU A 99 -0.13 10.64 7.40
C GLU A 99 -0.63 9.55 8.38
N ASN A 100 -0.65 8.29 7.96
CA ASN A 100 -1.15 7.19 8.78
C ASN A 100 -0.23 6.92 9.98
N GLU A 101 -0.81 6.85 11.19
CA GLU A 101 -0.07 6.67 12.45
C GLU A 101 0.85 5.45 12.44
N GLN A 102 0.41 4.31 11.90
CA GLN A 102 1.21 3.09 11.82
C GLN A 102 2.41 3.27 10.88
N ILE A 103 2.22 3.95 9.75
CA ILE A 103 3.28 4.25 8.77
C ILE A 103 4.31 5.19 9.39
N ILE A 104 3.85 6.22 10.12
CA ILE A 104 4.71 7.17 10.84
C ILE A 104 5.46 6.48 11.97
N ALA A 105 4.78 5.72 12.84
CA ALA A 105 5.39 5.01 13.97
C ALA A 105 6.48 4.04 13.50
N ARG A 106 6.32 3.44 12.32
CA ARG A 106 7.31 2.57 11.70
C ARG A 106 8.43 3.32 10.98
N LYS A 107 8.43 4.65 11.00
CA LYS A 107 9.39 5.49 10.26
C LYS A 107 9.44 5.14 8.77
N MET A 108 8.26 4.92 8.18
CA MET A 108 8.13 4.59 6.76
C MET A 108 7.95 5.83 5.87
N VAL A 109 7.97 7.02 6.47
CA VAL A 109 7.98 8.31 5.74
C VAL A 109 9.31 8.98 6.00
N LEU A 110 10.01 9.35 4.94
CA LEU A 110 11.21 10.17 4.97
C LEU A 110 10.88 11.53 4.37
N HIS A 111 11.41 12.58 5.01
CA HIS A 111 11.28 13.95 4.54
C HIS A 111 12.64 14.46 4.07
N ASP A 112 12.69 14.96 2.83
CA ASP A 112 13.80 15.73 2.30
C ASP A 112 13.28 17.09 1.82
N ARG A 113 13.69 18.15 2.50
CA ARG A 113 13.23 19.53 2.24
C ARG A 113 11.69 19.61 2.20
N SER A 114 11.10 19.71 0.99
CA SER A 114 9.65 19.79 0.79
C SER A 114 9.03 18.49 0.28
N LEU A 115 9.82 17.44 0.11
CA LEU A 115 9.35 16.16 -0.42
C LEU A 115 9.18 15.12 0.69
N ALA A 116 7.97 14.57 0.81
CA ALA A 116 7.70 13.38 1.59
C ALA A 116 7.72 12.16 0.68
N GLN A 117 8.44 11.10 1.08
CA GLN A 117 8.50 9.85 0.31
C GLN A 117 8.51 8.65 1.23
N PHE A 118 8.09 7.51 0.72
CA PHE A 118 8.17 6.27 1.48
C PHE A 118 9.62 5.80 1.62
N ALA A 119 9.97 5.36 2.84
CA ALA A 119 11.23 4.70 3.12
C ALA A 119 11.27 3.31 2.46
N PRO A 120 12.48 2.75 2.21
CA PRO A 120 12.60 1.35 1.85
C PRO A 120 11.89 0.45 2.86
N PRO A 121 11.14 -0.59 2.41
CA PRO A 121 10.36 -1.45 3.31
C PRO A 121 11.23 -2.37 4.17
N LEU A 122 12.52 -2.47 3.86
CA LEU A 122 13.48 -3.28 4.60
C LEU A 122 14.02 -2.53 5.80
N LYS A 123 14.09 -3.19 6.96
CA LYS A 123 14.72 -2.70 8.18
C LYS A 123 15.83 -3.66 8.59
N LEU A 124 17.04 -3.13 8.70
CA LEU A 124 18.23 -3.89 9.08
C LEU A 124 18.74 -3.34 10.41
N SER A 125 19.03 -4.22 11.38
CA SER A 125 19.47 -3.84 12.73
C SER A 125 20.78 -3.06 12.77
N GLY A 126 21.63 -3.22 11.77
CA GLY A 126 22.93 -2.54 11.67
C GLY A 126 22.96 -1.40 10.66
N HIS A 127 21.82 -0.96 10.12
CA HIS A 127 21.79 0.04 9.06
C HIS A 127 20.54 0.92 9.16
N ASP A 128 20.75 2.23 9.25
CA ASP A 128 19.67 3.22 9.16
C ASP A 128 19.57 3.74 7.72
N PHE A 129 18.35 3.64 7.17
CA PHE A 129 18.05 4.23 5.86
C PHE A 129 17.79 5.73 6.02
N ALA A 130 18.59 6.52 5.32
CA ALA A 130 18.44 7.97 5.25
C ALA A 130 18.62 8.42 3.80
N ILE A 131 17.94 9.51 3.44
CA ILE A 131 18.19 10.19 2.17
C ILE A 131 19.53 10.93 2.31
N ARG A 132 20.56 10.42 1.68
CA ARG A 132 21.90 11.04 1.72
C ARG A 132 22.05 12.15 0.69
N GLN A 133 21.37 12.00 -0.45
CA GLN A 133 21.35 12.97 -1.52
C GLN A 133 19.93 13.02 -2.11
N PRO A 134 19.44 14.21 -2.47
CA PRO A 134 18.17 14.35 -3.16
C PRO A 134 18.26 13.73 -4.57
N ALA A 135 17.11 13.50 -5.20
CA ALA A 135 17.06 13.08 -6.59
C ALA A 135 17.76 14.14 -7.47
N PRO A 136 18.79 13.75 -8.26
CA PRO A 136 19.54 14.72 -9.06
C PRO A 136 18.76 15.15 -10.30
N LYS A 137 19.07 16.35 -10.78
CA LYS A 137 18.71 16.74 -12.14
C LYS A 137 19.56 15.98 -13.14
N ALA A 138 19.11 15.88 -14.38
CA ALA A 138 19.91 15.27 -15.45
C ALA A 138 21.29 15.96 -15.54
N GLY A 139 22.36 15.17 -15.48
CA GLY A 139 23.74 15.67 -15.55
C GLY A 139 24.30 16.29 -14.28
N GLU A 140 23.51 16.49 -13.22
CA GLU A 140 23.96 17.18 -11.99
C GLU A 140 25.21 16.57 -11.35
N HIS A 141 25.39 15.26 -11.47
CA HIS A 141 26.50 14.53 -10.86
C HIS A 141 27.57 14.08 -11.86
N ASN A 142 27.51 14.50 -13.16
CA ASN A 142 28.43 14.05 -14.19
C ASN A 142 29.89 14.26 -13.79
N ALA A 143 30.25 15.48 -13.41
CA ALA A 143 31.62 15.79 -13.01
C ALA A 143 32.09 14.96 -11.80
N HIS A 144 31.25 14.81 -10.79
CA HIS A 144 31.56 14.02 -9.60
C HIS A 144 31.79 12.53 -9.92
N ILE A 145 30.92 11.95 -10.76
CA ILE A 145 31.02 10.53 -11.16
C ILE A 145 32.25 10.29 -12.03
N LEU A 146 32.52 11.18 -12.98
CA LEU A 146 33.67 11.04 -13.86
C LEU A 146 35.00 11.23 -13.11
N CYS A 147 35.07 12.19 -12.19
CA CYS A 147 36.20 12.38 -11.31
C CYS A 147 36.49 11.12 -10.46
N ALA A 148 35.43 10.55 -9.86
CA ALA A 148 35.53 9.30 -9.09
C ALA A 148 35.94 8.10 -9.96
N ALA A 149 35.65 8.14 -11.25
CA ALA A 149 36.11 7.13 -12.25
C ALA A 149 37.52 7.37 -12.75
N GLY A 150 38.21 8.43 -12.30
CA GLY A 150 39.62 8.72 -12.61
C GLY A 150 39.86 9.69 -13.75
N TYR A 151 38.81 10.34 -14.30
CA TYR A 151 38.97 11.39 -15.30
C TYR A 151 39.49 12.68 -14.64
N SER A 152 40.40 13.38 -15.29
CA SER A 152 40.88 14.70 -14.91
C SER A 152 39.83 15.76 -15.24
N GLU A 153 39.92 16.94 -14.61
CA GLU A 153 39.04 18.08 -14.87
C GLU A 153 39.10 18.51 -16.36
N ASP A 154 40.27 18.47 -17.00
CA ASP A 154 40.45 18.82 -18.43
C ASP A 154 39.74 17.82 -19.34
N GLU A 155 39.81 16.53 -19.02
CA GLU A 155 39.11 15.47 -19.78
C GLU A 155 37.58 15.62 -19.64
N ILE A 156 37.11 15.92 -18.42
CA ILE A 156 35.69 16.16 -18.18
C ILE A 156 35.19 17.40 -18.96
N ALA A 157 35.97 18.49 -18.95
CA ALA A 157 35.67 19.68 -19.72
C ALA A 157 35.60 19.40 -21.23
N ALA A 158 36.50 18.58 -21.74
CA ALA A 158 36.49 18.16 -23.14
C ALA A 158 35.25 17.33 -23.49
N LEU A 159 34.81 16.43 -22.59
CA LEU A 159 33.59 15.64 -22.79
C LEU A 159 32.31 16.52 -22.77
N VAL A 160 32.25 17.52 -21.89
CA VAL A 160 31.16 18.51 -21.87
C VAL A 160 31.16 19.33 -23.16
N ALA A 161 32.32 19.83 -23.60
CA ALA A 161 32.42 20.60 -24.84
C ALA A 161 32.03 19.82 -26.10
N ALA A 162 32.29 18.50 -26.07
CA ALA A 162 31.88 17.58 -27.14
C ALA A 162 30.39 17.15 -27.07
N GLY A 163 29.65 17.55 -26.05
CA GLY A 163 28.24 17.19 -25.84
C GLY A 163 28.04 15.69 -25.50
N VAL A 164 29.05 15.05 -24.94
CA VAL A 164 29.00 13.63 -24.54
C VAL A 164 28.33 13.49 -23.17
N VAL A 165 28.50 14.46 -22.30
CA VAL A 165 27.97 14.50 -20.93
C VAL A 165 27.42 15.88 -20.60
#